data_b6d44accf28d26d9b45d42c758f0e8be
#
_entry.id   b6d44accf28d26d9b45d42c758f0e8be
#
_cell.length_a   1.000
_cell.length_b   1.000
_cell.length_c   1.000
_cell.angle_alpha   90.00
_cell.angle_beta   90.00
_cell.angle_gamma   90.00
#
_symmetry.space_group_name_H-M   'P 1'
#
loop_
_entity.id
_entity.type
_entity.pdbx_description
1 polymer ?
#
loop_
_entity_poly.entity_id
_entity_poly.type
_entity_poly.pdbx_seq_one_letter_code
_entity_poly.pdbx_strand_id
1 'polypeptide(L)'
;MQIPAPNHIIGDMNRSLECEQHFAAPIRDLLDQAVTAGWTAQEVFIAIEEVVKDLRSAYKEDPNSADTTTETQPPDDLSAAG
;
A
#
# COMPACT_ATOMS: atom_id res chain seq x y z
N MET A 1 -3.52 -0.64 14.65
CA MET A 1 -4.29 -1.25 13.54
C MET A 1 -3.72 -2.61 13.22
N GLN A 2 -4.56 -3.60 13.13
CA GLN A 2 -4.09 -4.96 12.93
C GLN A 2 -4.82 -5.61 11.78
N ILE A 3 -4.06 -6.18 10.85
CA ILE A 3 -4.63 -6.81 9.66
C ILE A 3 -4.57 -8.32 9.85
N PRO A 4 -5.70 -9.02 9.75
CA PRO A 4 -5.69 -10.47 9.90
C PRO A 4 -4.94 -11.16 8.77
N ALA A 5 -4.42 -12.33 9.06
CA ALA A 5 -3.77 -13.15 8.04
C ALA A 5 -4.82 -13.73 7.09
N PRO A 6 -4.43 -14.03 5.85
CA PRO A 6 -5.38 -14.58 4.88
C PRO A 6 -5.82 -15.99 5.25
N ASN A 7 -7.08 -16.30 4.91
CA ASN A 7 -7.64 -17.63 5.10
C ASN A 7 -7.70 -18.43 3.80
N HIS A 8 -7.38 -17.80 2.68
CA HIS A 8 -7.42 -18.44 1.37
C HIS A 8 -6.02 -18.43 0.76
N ILE A 9 -5.72 -19.44 -0.03
CA ILE A 9 -4.41 -19.54 -0.65
C ILE A 9 -4.29 -18.60 -1.84
N ILE A 10 -3.06 -18.29 -2.20
CA ILE A 10 -2.78 -17.49 -3.38
C ILE A 10 -3.35 -18.20 -4.60
N GLY A 11 -4.03 -17.44 -5.45
CA GLY A 11 -4.68 -17.98 -6.64
C GLY A 11 -6.16 -18.27 -6.47
N ASP A 12 -6.65 -18.30 -5.23
CA ASP A 12 -8.07 -18.46 -4.97
C ASP A 12 -8.75 -17.12 -5.20
N MET A 13 -9.80 -17.08 -6.03
CA MET A 13 -10.49 -15.83 -6.30
C MET A 13 -11.08 -15.21 -5.04
N ASN A 14 -11.41 -16.03 -4.05
CA ASN A 14 -11.95 -15.52 -2.79
C ASN A 14 -10.91 -14.79 -1.97
N ARG A 15 -9.63 -15.03 -2.23
CA ARG A 15 -8.55 -14.35 -1.50
C ARG A 15 -8.54 -12.85 -1.79
N SER A 16 -8.79 -12.47 -3.02
CA SER A 16 -8.84 -11.06 -3.40
C SER A 16 -9.97 -10.34 -2.67
N LEU A 17 -11.13 -10.97 -2.62
CA LEU A 17 -12.29 -10.44 -1.93
C LEU A 17 -12.03 -10.34 -0.43
N GLU A 18 -11.41 -11.37 0.13
CA GLU A 18 -11.04 -11.38 1.54
C GLU A 18 -10.08 -10.23 1.85
N CYS A 19 -9.11 -9.99 0.98
CA CYS A 19 -8.17 -8.90 1.14
C CYS A 19 -8.90 -7.56 1.22
N GLU A 20 -9.83 -7.33 0.31
CA GLU A 20 -10.62 -6.10 0.31
C GLU A 20 -11.40 -5.93 1.59
N GLN A 21 -12.00 -7.01 2.06
CA GLN A 21 -12.81 -6.97 3.28
C GLN A 21 -11.96 -6.63 4.51
N HIS A 22 -10.76 -7.19 4.56
CA HIS A 22 -9.87 -6.92 5.71
C HIS A 22 -9.33 -5.51 5.71
N PHE A 23 -9.22 -4.89 4.54
CA PHE A 23 -8.68 -3.53 4.45
C PHE A 23 -9.76 -2.45 4.50
N ALA A 24 -11.01 -2.81 4.31
CA ALA A 24 -12.09 -1.82 4.28
C ALA A 24 -12.19 -1.05 5.60
N ALA A 25 -12.17 -1.75 6.72
CA ALA A 25 -12.29 -1.10 8.02
C ALA A 25 -11.08 -0.21 8.37
N PRO A 26 -9.84 -0.68 8.20
CA PRO A 26 -8.68 0.19 8.42
C PRO A 26 -8.68 1.43 7.55
N ILE A 27 -9.06 1.30 6.28
CA ILE A 27 -9.09 2.45 5.38
C ILE A 27 -10.20 3.42 5.79
N ARG A 28 -11.36 2.90 6.18
CA ARG A 28 -12.46 3.74 6.64
C ARG A 28 -12.06 4.49 7.91
N ASP A 29 -11.35 3.82 8.80
CA ASP A 29 -10.86 4.42 10.03
C ASP A 29 -9.87 5.56 9.73
N LEU A 30 -8.97 5.32 8.80
CA LEU A 30 -8.02 6.32 8.35
C LEU A 30 -8.75 7.54 7.76
N LEU A 31 -9.77 7.29 6.95
CA LEU A 31 -10.56 8.34 6.36
C LEU A 31 -11.25 9.18 7.45
N ASP A 32 -11.83 8.51 8.45
CA ASP A 32 -12.50 9.20 9.55
C ASP A 32 -11.54 10.08 10.32
N GLN A 33 -10.33 9.59 10.57
CA GLN A 33 -9.32 10.38 11.26
C GLN A 33 -8.92 11.61 10.45
N ALA A 34 -8.78 11.45 9.16
CA ALA A 34 -8.39 12.55 8.29
C ALA A 34 -9.48 13.62 8.24
N VAL A 35 -10.73 13.20 8.10
CA VAL A 35 -11.86 14.13 8.06
C VAL A 35 -11.98 14.87 9.39
N THR A 36 -11.80 14.18 10.49
CA THR A 36 -11.81 14.79 11.82
C THR A 36 -10.70 15.84 11.94
N ALA A 37 -9.55 15.57 11.32
CA ALA A 37 -8.43 16.51 11.35
C ALA A 37 -8.63 17.74 10.45
N GLY A 38 -9.62 17.71 9.57
CA GLY A 38 -9.95 18.86 8.73
C GLY A 38 -9.82 18.64 7.24
N TRP A 39 -9.42 17.43 6.80
CA TRP A 39 -9.33 17.16 5.37
C TRP A 39 -10.69 16.73 4.85
N THR A 40 -10.96 17.01 3.57
CA THR A 40 -12.19 16.50 2.98
C THR A 40 -11.98 15.05 2.55
N ALA A 41 -13.07 14.30 2.51
CA ALA A 41 -13.01 12.93 2.04
C ALA A 41 -12.43 12.85 0.63
N GLN A 42 -12.82 13.78 -0.23
CA GLN A 42 -12.33 13.81 -1.61
C GLN A 42 -10.82 13.97 -1.67
N GLU A 43 -10.28 14.88 -0.87
CA GLU A 43 -8.83 15.08 -0.79
C GLU A 43 -8.12 13.82 -0.35
N VAL A 44 -8.70 13.14 0.63
CA VAL A 44 -8.10 11.94 1.19
C VAL A 44 -8.11 10.80 0.18
N PHE A 45 -9.21 10.63 -0.55
CA PHE A 45 -9.27 9.61 -1.59
C PHE A 45 -8.18 9.83 -2.64
N ILE A 46 -8.03 11.06 -3.09
CA ILE A 46 -6.99 11.38 -4.08
C ILE A 46 -5.60 11.09 -3.52
N ALA A 47 -5.37 11.48 -2.27
CA ALA A 47 -4.07 11.26 -1.63
C ALA A 47 -3.77 9.77 -1.47
N ILE A 48 -4.76 8.98 -1.06
CA ILE A 48 -4.58 7.54 -0.90
C ILE A 48 -4.25 6.91 -2.24
N GLU A 49 -4.95 7.31 -3.30
CA GLU A 49 -4.69 6.79 -4.64
C GLU A 49 -3.27 7.09 -5.09
N GLU A 50 -2.78 8.30 -4.83
CA GLU A 50 -1.43 8.67 -5.20
C GLU A 50 -0.38 7.92 -4.40
N VAL A 51 -0.61 7.78 -3.10
CA VAL A 51 0.30 7.02 -2.24
C VAL A 51 0.37 5.56 -2.70
N VAL A 52 -0.78 4.97 -2.99
CA VAL A 52 -0.83 3.58 -3.46
C VAL A 52 -0.10 3.44 -4.78
N LYS A 53 -0.28 4.38 -5.68
CA LYS A 53 0.39 4.38 -6.97
C LYS A 53 1.91 4.42 -6.79
N ASP A 54 2.39 5.28 -5.89
CA ASP A 54 3.82 5.41 -5.63
C ASP A 54 4.38 4.14 -5.00
N LEU A 55 3.67 3.57 -4.05
CA LEU A 55 4.08 2.33 -3.42
C LEU A 55 4.11 1.18 -4.42
N ARG A 56 3.13 1.15 -5.29
CA ARG A 56 3.07 0.14 -6.34
C ARG A 56 4.29 0.20 -7.24
N SER A 57 4.69 1.40 -7.64
CA SER A 57 5.86 1.60 -8.47
C SER A 57 7.12 1.13 -7.75
N ALA A 58 7.25 1.49 -6.49
CA ALA A 58 8.41 1.11 -5.70
C ALA A 58 8.50 -0.42 -5.57
N TYR A 59 7.39 -1.07 -5.31
CA TYR A 59 7.36 -2.52 -5.17
C TYR A 59 7.57 -3.25 -6.49
N LYS A 60 7.17 -2.62 -7.58
CA LYS A 60 7.36 -3.18 -8.90
C LYS A 60 8.85 -3.17 -9.28
N GLU A 61 9.55 -2.10 -8.92
CA GLU A 61 10.98 -1.98 -9.21
C GLU A 61 11.82 -2.87 -8.30
N ASP A 62 11.36 -3.04 -7.07
CA ASP A 62 12.06 -3.86 -6.09
C ASP A 62 11.02 -4.66 -5.30
N PRO A 63 10.66 -5.83 -5.78
CA PRO A 63 9.63 -6.64 -5.12
C PRO A 63 9.96 -6.99 -3.67
N ASN A 64 11.23 -6.93 -3.31
CA ASN A 64 11.65 -7.24 -1.95
C ASN A 64 11.84 -6.02 -1.08
N SER A 65 11.40 -4.87 -1.56
CA SER A 65 11.63 -3.62 -0.83
C SER A 65 11.00 -3.62 0.56
N ALA A 66 9.99 -4.41 0.76
CA ALA A 66 9.37 -4.51 2.08
C ALA A 66 10.27 -5.23 3.08
N ASP A 67 11.13 -6.08 2.57
CA ASP A 67 12.05 -6.84 3.41
C ASP A 67 13.37 -6.18 3.59
N THR A 68 13.82 -5.46 2.59
CA THR A 68 15.11 -4.94 2.64
C THR A 68 15.16 -3.58 3.02
N THR A 69 16.04 -3.31 3.10
CA THR A 69 16.17 -2.03 3.08
C THR A 69 17.15 -1.58 2.14
N THR A 70 17.32 -1.94 1.51
CA THR A 70 17.92 -1.72 0.56
C THR A 70 18.60 -1.58 -0.18
N GLU A 71 18.76 -1.74 -0.34
CA GLU A 71 19.26 -1.47 -1.23
C GLU A 71 19.38 -1.09 -2.08
N THR A 72 19.60 -0.94 -2.06
CA THR A 72 19.65 -0.53 -3.01
C THR A 72 19.78 -0.02 -3.73
N GLN A 73 19.99 0.11 -3.71
CA GLN A 73 20.07 0.70 -4.63
C GLN A 73 20.34 1.13 -5.18
N PRO A 74 20.77 1.30 -5.44
CA PRO A 74 20.94 1.88 -6.28
C PRO A 74 21.22 2.06 -6.75
N PRO A 75 21.58 2.10 -7.01
CA PRO A 75 21.66 2.45 -7.80
C PRO A 75 21.74 2.72 -8.30
N ASP A 76 21.92 2.61 -8.36
CA ASP A 76 21.85 2.84 -9.05
C ASP A 76 22.01 3.19 -9.60
N ASP A 77 22.32 3.14 -9.50
CA ASP A 77 22.29 3.38 -10.13
C ASP A 77 22.38 3.64 -10.54
N LEU A 78 22.69 3.60 -10.44
CA LEU A 78 22.55 3.73 -10.93
C LEU A 78 22.57 4.11 -11.23
N SER A 79 22.81 4.16 -11.10
CA SER A 79 22.68 4.46 -11.51
C SER A 79 22.86 4.80 -11.64
N ALA A 80 23.09 4.92 -11.63
CA ALA A 80 23.17 5.23 -11.93
C ALA A 80 23.25 5.43 -11.88
N ALA A 81 23.51 5.44 -11.98
CA ALA A 81 23.47 5.61 -12.08
C ALA A 81 23.35 5.60 -11.85
N GLY A 82 23.58 5.44 -11.67
CA GLY A 82 23.29 5.39 -11.63
C GLY A 82 23.14 5.28 -11.51
#